data_e31f351e33369715a22f8d7d505ebf99
#
_entry.id   e31f351e33369715a22f8d7d505ebf99
#
_cell.length_a   1.000
_cell.length_b   1.000
_cell.length_c   1.000
_cell.angle_alpha   90.00
_cell.angle_beta   90.00
_cell.angle_gamma   90.00
#
_symmetry.space_group_name_H-M   'P 1'
#
loop_
_entity.id
_entity.type
_entity.pdbx_description
1 polymer ?
#
loop_
_entity_poly.entity_id
_entity_poly.type
_entity_poly.pdbx_seq_one_letter_code
_entity_poly.pdbx_strand_id
1 'polypeptide(L)'
;GPVEFFYIVKQGSVHGERRKGQDASQETTFEISTGECFPIAALLGERATRTSHIAETDTFCLLLDKASFVKLFGKSEAFRDFSVRGISSLLDHANQQVQSRAAETLGSQYSMETRLSELAMRQPITCEGHLPLHKAVQLMHEQQIGSLVITDDMQRPQGIFTLRDLRRVIADANADLRQPISELMTLNPFHLPPQASAFDAAIAMTERHIAHVCLVQDGRLVGVISERDLFSLQRVDLVHLARAVRHAVSIDKLVQLRDEVRSLVDRMIAHGANSEQVTRLITLLNDHMVSRVIELCIEQHGHPGVDFTWLVFGSEGRKEQTLYTDQDNGILFEADSQEEANAIRQKLLPLAREINLALDDCGFMLCKGNIMAGNAELCLSRQEWSRRFSQIVREATPTNLLYSTIFFDLRAIWGPLEGCQALRREMLSMIRGNDMFQRMMAQNALQYKPPLGGLFRNFALDKKGLEKDTLDLKTKGLTPFVDGIRVLALAHGVESSNTSERIRQLVSKGVIERLDGDAYAEAYHFIQLIRMQQHQQQAKNELAYSNRIYPDELNHLDRRILRESFRQAQRLQASLTFRYQL
;
A
#
# COMPACT_ATOMS: atom_id res chain seq x y z
N GLY A 1 11.65 -8.44 -39.02
CA GLY A 1 10.78 -8.27 -40.18
C GLY A 1 9.39 -7.81 -39.79
N PRO A 2 8.51 -7.52 -40.77
CA PRO A 2 7.11 -7.24 -40.46
C PRO A 2 6.46 -8.45 -39.78
N VAL A 3 5.53 -8.18 -38.86
CA VAL A 3 4.83 -9.24 -38.11
C VAL A 3 3.59 -9.65 -38.90
N GLU A 4 3.54 -10.91 -39.30
CA GLU A 4 2.45 -11.47 -40.09
C GLU A 4 1.49 -12.31 -39.27
N PHE A 5 1.97 -12.92 -38.17
CA PHE A 5 1.22 -13.84 -37.34
C PHE A 5 1.29 -13.51 -35.86
N PHE A 6 0.20 -13.84 -35.16
CA PHE A 6 0.10 -13.93 -33.71
C PHE A 6 0.23 -15.40 -33.31
N TYR A 7 1.03 -15.67 -32.30
CA TYR A 7 1.34 -17.02 -31.81
C TYR A 7 0.83 -17.21 -30.40
N ILE A 8 0.24 -18.37 -30.13
CA ILE A 8 -0.11 -18.83 -28.79
C ILE A 8 0.64 -20.15 -28.58
N VAL A 9 1.46 -20.23 -27.54
CA VAL A 9 2.22 -21.46 -27.22
C VAL A 9 1.25 -22.49 -26.66
N LYS A 10 1.07 -23.58 -27.41
CA LYS A 10 0.23 -24.71 -27.00
C LYS A 10 1.02 -25.74 -26.18
N GLN A 11 2.29 -25.89 -26.47
CA GLN A 11 3.22 -26.81 -25.81
C GLN A 11 4.66 -26.33 -26.04
N GLY A 12 5.53 -26.50 -25.04
CA GLY A 12 6.94 -26.07 -25.09
C GLY A 12 7.16 -24.68 -24.52
N SER A 13 8.34 -24.12 -24.76
CA SER A 13 8.74 -22.77 -24.34
C SER A 13 9.50 -22.03 -25.45
N VAL A 14 9.36 -20.70 -25.44
CA VAL A 14 10.01 -19.79 -26.39
C VAL A 14 10.68 -18.68 -25.60
N HIS A 15 11.93 -18.36 -25.91
CA HIS A 15 12.59 -17.21 -25.32
C HIS A 15 12.77 -16.06 -26.32
N GLY A 16 12.73 -14.84 -25.81
CA GLY A 16 12.98 -13.62 -26.58
C GLY A 16 14.42 -13.15 -26.44
N GLU A 17 15.12 -12.97 -27.56
CA GLU A 17 16.49 -12.46 -27.62
C GLU A 17 16.55 -11.09 -28.27
N ARG A 18 17.35 -10.17 -27.70
CA ARG A 18 17.61 -8.85 -28.28
C ARG A 18 19.08 -8.74 -28.70
N ARG A 19 19.35 -8.43 -29.97
CA ARG A 19 20.69 -8.09 -30.42
C ARG A 19 21.09 -6.68 -29.99
N LYS A 20 22.16 -6.58 -29.23
CA LYS A 20 22.86 -5.33 -28.94
C LYS A 20 24.05 -5.21 -29.86
N GLY A 21 24.13 -4.15 -30.70
CA GLY A 21 25.31 -3.70 -31.45
C GLY A 21 26.34 -4.73 -31.88
N GLN A 22 27.48 -4.28 -32.39
CA GLN A 22 28.52 -5.13 -32.98
C GLN A 22 29.31 -6.06 -32.01
N ASP A 23 29.04 -6.07 -30.72
CA ASP A 23 29.65 -7.00 -29.75
C ASP A 23 28.64 -8.05 -29.29
N ALA A 24 28.94 -9.30 -29.60
CA ALA A 24 28.05 -10.44 -29.58
C ALA A 24 27.88 -11.07 -28.20
N SER A 25 27.10 -10.47 -27.34
CA SER A 25 26.43 -11.21 -26.26
C SER A 25 24.91 -11.16 -26.49
N GLN A 26 24.31 -12.29 -26.85
CA GLN A 26 22.87 -12.48 -26.91
C GLN A 26 22.34 -12.47 -25.48
N GLU A 27 21.45 -11.54 -25.18
CA GLU A 27 20.80 -11.47 -23.86
C GLU A 27 19.37 -11.99 -24.01
N THR A 28 19.05 -13.12 -23.36
CA THR A 28 17.68 -13.61 -23.19
C THR A 28 16.90 -12.57 -22.40
N THR A 29 15.84 -12.04 -23.01
CA THR A 29 15.08 -10.93 -22.41
C THR A 29 13.84 -11.38 -21.67
N PHE A 30 13.23 -12.50 -22.05
CA PHE A 30 12.04 -13.07 -21.41
C PHE A 30 11.76 -14.47 -21.93
N GLU A 31 11.04 -15.26 -21.15
CA GLU A 31 10.54 -16.59 -21.50
C GLU A 31 9.03 -16.53 -21.73
N ILE A 32 8.52 -17.30 -22.68
CA ILE A 32 7.12 -17.44 -23.04
C ILE A 32 6.75 -18.91 -22.92
N SER A 33 5.87 -19.21 -21.98
CA SER A 33 5.47 -20.58 -21.64
C SER A 33 4.13 -20.99 -22.29
N THR A 34 3.76 -22.24 -22.09
CA THR A 34 2.46 -22.78 -22.56
C THR A 34 1.28 -21.95 -22.04
N GLY A 35 0.41 -21.54 -22.95
CA GLY A 35 -0.75 -20.68 -22.69
C GLY A 35 -0.47 -19.18 -22.88
N GLU A 36 0.79 -18.79 -23.09
CA GLU A 36 1.16 -17.41 -23.37
C GLU A 36 1.25 -17.13 -24.88
N CYS A 37 1.35 -15.85 -25.25
CA CYS A 37 1.26 -15.42 -26.63
C CYS A 37 2.25 -14.30 -27.00
N PHE A 38 2.65 -14.27 -28.29
CA PHE A 38 3.59 -13.28 -28.84
C PHE A 38 3.34 -13.06 -30.34
N PRO A 39 3.87 -12.04 -30.99
CA PRO A 39 4.41 -10.78 -30.50
C PRO A 39 3.34 -9.67 -30.48
N ILE A 40 2.55 -9.61 -29.45
CA ILE A 40 1.35 -8.76 -29.34
C ILE A 40 1.70 -7.27 -29.55
N ALA A 41 2.76 -6.79 -28.89
CA ALA A 41 3.16 -5.38 -28.95
C ALA A 41 3.58 -4.93 -30.37
N ALA A 42 4.11 -5.83 -31.17
CA ALA A 42 4.48 -5.55 -32.55
C ALA A 42 3.25 -5.56 -33.48
N LEU A 43 2.31 -6.49 -33.27
CA LEU A 43 1.04 -6.57 -34.00
C LEU A 43 0.14 -5.36 -33.76
N LEU A 44 -0.03 -4.99 -32.49
CA LEU A 44 -0.87 -3.85 -32.10
C LEU A 44 -0.23 -2.50 -32.45
N GLY A 45 1.11 -2.44 -32.45
CA GLY A 45 1.86 -1.23 -32.79
C GLY A 45 2.19 -1.09 -34.27
N GLU A 46 1.74 -2.04 -35.11
CA GLU A 46 2.02 -2.07 -36.57
C GLU A 46 3.51 -1.90 -36.94
N ARG A 47 4.40 -2.50 -36.14
CA ARG A 47 5.86 -2.36 -36.29
C ARG A 47 6.55 -3.72 -36.29
N ALA A 48 7.79 -3.74 -36.79
CA ALA A 48 8.66 -4.92 -36.70
C ALA A 48 8.99 -5.27 -35.24
N THR A 49 9.20 -6.57 -34.97
CA THR A 49 9.72 -7.03 -33.68
C THR A 49 11.14 -6.52 -33.46
N ARG A 50 11.46 -6.15 -32.25
CA ARG A 50 12.83 -5.78 -31.83
C ARG A 50 13.55 -6.94 -31.15
N THR A 51 12.88 -8.07 -30.98
CA THR A 51 13.40 -9.30 -30.39
C THR A 51 13.20 -10.45 -31.34
N SER A 52 14.17 -11.38 -31.39
CA SER A 52 13.99 -12.69 -31.99
C SER A 52 13.34 -13.63 -31.00
N HIS A 53 12.39 -14.43 -31.43
CA HIS A 53 11.73 -15.43 -30.60
C HIS A 53 12.24 -16.81 -31.03
N ILE A 54 12.87 -17.54 -30.11
CA ILE A 54 13.56 -18.81 -30.37
C ILE A 54 12.95 -19.87 -29.46
N ALA A 55 12.58 -21.02 -30.02
CA ALA A 55 12.09 -22.15 -29.27
C ALA A 55 13.22 -22.79 -28.45
N GLU A 56 13.01 -22.98 -27.14
CA GLU A 56 13.95 -23.68 -26.25
C GLU A 56 13.74 -25.19 -26.24
N THR A 57 12.51 -25.60 -26.47
CA THR A 57 12.10 -27.01 -26.52
C THR A 57 11.28 -27.26 -27.76
N ASP A 58 10.87 -28.50 -28.01
CA ASP A 58 9.89 -28.81 -29.07
C ASP A 58 8.59 -28.03 -28.79
N THR A 59 8.38 -27.00 -29.62
CA THR A 59 7.31 -26.00 -29.36
C THR A 59 6.25 -26.05 -30.44
N PHE A 60 5.01 -26.19 -30.02
CA PHE A 60 3.81 -26.14 -30.87
C PHE A 60 3.02 -24.86 -30.57
N CYS A 61 2.73 -24.08 -31.61
CA CYS A 61 1.99 -22.84 -31.51
C CYS A 61 0.69 -22.88 -32.34
N LEU A 62 -0.35 -22.24 -31.83
CA LEU A 62 -1.50 -21.84 -32.63
C LEU A 62 -1.17 -20.52 -33.33
N LEU A 63 -1.44 -20.43 -34.62
CA LEU A 63 -1.16 -19.25 -35.43
C LEU A 63 -2.46 -18.55 -35.83
N LEU A 64 -2.45 -17.24 -35.74
CA LEU A 64 -3.52 -16.37 -36.21
C LEU A 64 -2.90 -15.27 -37.07
N ASP A 65 -3.35 -15.09 -38.30
CA ASP A 65 -2.87 -14.02 -39.17
C ASP A 65 -3.24 -12.63 -38.61
N LYS A 66 -2.45 -11.61 -39.01
CA LYS A 66 -2.62 -10.24 -38.50
C LYS A 66 -4.04 -9.69 -38.68
N ALA A 67 -4.68 -9.94 -39.83
CA ALA A 67 -6.01 -9.41 -40.11
C ALA A 67 -7.08 -10.05 -39.21
N SER A 68 -7.00 -11.37 -39.02
CA SER A 68 -7.84 -12.14 -38.13
C SER A 68 -7.61 -11.76 -36.66
N PHE A 69 -6.35 -11.53 -36.26
CA PHE A 69 -6.01 -11.05 -34.93
C PHE A 69 -6.66 -9.69 -34.65
N VAL A 70 -6.50 -8.70 -35.54
CA VAL A 70 -7.09 -7.36 -35.38
C VAL A 70 -8.62 -7.43 -35.31
N LYS A 71 -9.24 -8.27 -36.13
CA LYS A 71 -10.69 -8.48 -36.15
C LYS A 71 -11.19 -9.09 -34.83
N LEU A 72 -10.52 -10.15 -34.34
CA LEU A 72 -10.88 -10.79 -33.07
C LEU A 72 -10.62 -9.89 -31.88
N PHE A 73 -9.48 -9.20 -31.87
CA PHE A 73 -9.12 -8.24 -30.82
C PHE A 73 -10.12 -7.08 -30.74
N GLY A 74 -10.68 -6.65 -31.87
CA GLY A 74 -11.74 -5.63 -31.93
C GLY A 74 -13.12 -6.12 -31.49
N LYS A 75 -13.47 -7.40 -31.73
CA LYS A 75 -14.82 -7.92 -31.55
C LYS A 75 -15.01 -8.79 -30.32
N SER A 76 -14.00 -9.51 -29.85
CA SER A 76 -14.08 -10.43 -28.71
C SER A 76 -13.40 -9.82 -27.48
N GLU A 77 -14.17 -9.55 -26.44
CA GLU A 77 -13.67 -9.06 -25.17
C GLU A 77 -12.77 -10.13 -24.50
N ALA A 78 -13.21 -11.39 -24.51
CA ALA A 78 -12.44 -12.50 -23.95
C ALA A 78 -11.08 -12.71 -24.65
N PHE A 79 -11.01 -12.56 -26.00
CA PHE A 79 -9.76 -12.66 -26.74
C PHE A 79 -8.84 -11.46 -26.48
N ARG A 80 -9.41 -10.27 -26.33
CA ARG A 80 -8.67 -9.05 -25.96
C ARG A 80 -8.05 -9.20 -24.58
N ASP A 81 -8.82 -9.65 -23.60
CA ASP A 81 -8.37 -9.88 -22.23
C ASP A 81 -7.27 -10.94 -22.16
N PHE A 82 -7.42 -12.04 -22.89
CA PHE A 82 -6.40 -13.06 -23.04
C PHE A 82 -5.08 -12.48 -23.62
N SER A 83 -5.20 -11.69 -24.69
CA SER A 83 -4.04 -11.10 -25.35
C SER A 83 -3.33 -10.06 -24.47
N VAL A 84 -4.06 -9.27 -23.68
CA VAL A 84 -3.50 -8.24 -22.79
C VAL A 84 -2.83 -8.85 -21.56
N ARG A 85 -3.30 -10.00 -21.07
CA ARG A 85 -2.61 -10.75 -19.98
C ARG A 85 -1.16 -11.12 -20.33
N GLY A 86 -0.89 -11.54 -21.55
CA GLY A 86 0.48 -11.78 -22.03
C GLY A 86 1.35 -10.52 -22.09
N ILE A 87 0.76 -9.32 -22.11
CA ILE A 87 1.49 -8.06 -22.00
C ILE A 87 1.85 -7.74 -20.54
N SER A 88 0.97 -8.05 -19.59
CA SER A 88 1.24 -7.81 -18.16
C SER A 88 2.44 -8.62 -17.68
N SER A 89 2.51 -9.91 -18.00
CA SER A 89 3.67 -10.74 -17.64
C SER A 89 4.97 -10.26 -18.30
N LEU A 90 4.91 -9.79 -19.55
CA LEU A 90 6.06 -9.19 -20.25
C LEU A 90 6.48 -7.84 -19.65
N LEU A 91 5.54 -7.08 -19.08
CA LEU A 91 5.82 -5.80 -18.44
C LEU A 91 6.44 -5.97 -17.06
N ASP A 92 6.01 -6.96 -16.29
CA ASP A 92 6.64 -7.30 -15.02
C ASP A 92 8.09 -7.74 -15.23
N HIS A 93 8.36 -8.56 -16.24
CA HIS A 93 9.73 -8.93 -16.62
C HIS A 93 10.54 -7.73 -17.16
N ALA A 94 9.94 -6.86 -17.99
CA ALA A 94 10.62 -5.67 -18.49
C ALA A 94 10.91 -4.64 -17.38
N ASN A 95 9.99 -4.45 -16.44
CA ASN A 95 10.20 -3.62 -15.26
C ASN A 95 11.29 -4.19 -14.35
N GLN A 96 11.28 -5.50 -14.08
CA GLN A 96 12.35 -6.18 -13.34
C GLN A 96 13.72 -6.02 -14.03
N GLN A 97 13.80 -6.10 -15.35
CA GLN A 97 15.06 -5.91 -16.08
C GLN A 97 15.54 -4.46 -16.15
N VAL A 98 14.64 -3.49 -16.26
CA VAL A 98 15.00 -2.07 -16.17
C VAL A 98 15.49 -1.72 -14.77
N GLN A 99 14.89 -2.33 -13.76
CA GLN A 99 15.26 -2.18 -12.34
C GLN A 99 16.62 -2.82 -12.06
N SER A 100 16.88 -4.03 -12.55
CA SER A 100 18.18 -4.70 -12.37
C SER A 100 19.31 -3.94 -13.07
N ARG A 101 19.07 -3.38 -14.25
CA ARG A 101 20.07 -2.56 -14.99
C ARG A 101 20.36 -1.22 -14.33
N ALA A 102 19.37 -0.55 -13.75
CA ALA A 102 19.60 0.66 -12.97
C ALA A 102 20.40 0.35 -11.69
N ALA A 103 20.19 -0.82 -11.09
CA ALA A 103 20.95 -1.30 -9.93
C ALA A 103 22.39 -1.69 -10.30
N GLU A 104 22.60 -2.33 -11.45
CA GLU A 104 23.94 -2.71 -11.96
C GLU A 104 24.82 -1.49 -12.29
N THR A 105 24.22 -0.43 -12.84
CA THR A 105 24.96 0.80 -13.20
C THR A 105 25.39 1.62 -12.00
N LEU A 106 24.80 1.41 -10.80
CA LEU A 106 25.04 2.17 -9.58
C LEU A 106 25.75 1.37 -8.47
N GLY A 107 26.23 0.16 -8.73
CA GLY A 107 27.11 -0.60 -7.82
C GLY A 107 26.47 -1.03 -6.50
N SER A 108 25.20 -1.41 -6.48
CA SER A 108 24.52 -1.86 -5.26
C SER A 108 23.85 -3.21 -5.42
N GLN A 109 24.41 -4.20 -4.77
CA GLN A 109 24.06 -5.62 -4.89
C GLN A 109 22.71 -6.05 -4.26
N TYR A 110 21.98 -5.20 -3.55
CA TYR A 110 20.74 -5.59 -2.86
C TYR A 110 19.68 -4.48 -2.93
N SER A 111 18.47 -4.82 -3.38
CA SER A 111 17.30 -3.93 -3.40
C SER A 111 16.38 -4.19 -2.21
N MET A 112 15.43 -3.28 -1.95
CA MET A 112 14.35 -3.49 -0.97
C MET A 112 13.47 -4.72 -1.30
N GLU A 113 13.52 -5.21 -2.54
CA GLU A 113 12.83 -6.43 -2.99
C GLU A 113 13.62 -7.70 -2.74
N THR A 114 14.88 -7.60 -2.25
CA THR A 114 15.68 -8.76 -1.90
C THR A 114 14.91 -9.67 -0.97
N ARG A 115 14.82 -10.96 -1.32
CA ARG A 115 14.11 -11.95 -0.50
C ARG A 115 14.84 -12.19 0.81
N LEU A 116 14.08 -12.36 1.88
CA LEU A 116 14.65 -12.62 3.20
C LEU A 116 15.46 -13.92 3.25
N SER A 117 15.14 -14.89 2.39
CA SER A 117 15.94 -16.11 2.23
C SER A 117 17.36 -15.86 1.74
N GLU A 118 17.59 -14.79 0.98
CA GLU A 118 18.92 -14.40 0.47
C GLU A 118 19.75 -13.69 1.53
N LEU A 119 19.09 -13.10 2.53
CA LEU A 119 19.71 -12.38 3.64
C LEU A 119 20.01 -13.28 4.84
N ALA A 120 19.19 -14.29 5.07
CA ALA A 120 19.34 -15.24 6.16
C ALA A 120 20.44 -16.29 5.85
N MET A 121 21.68 -15.83 5.76
CA MET A 121 22.82 -16.68 5.38
C MET A 121 23.26 -17.65 6.49
N ARG A 122 22.75 -17.52 7.71
CA ARG A 122 23.12 -18.38 8.86
C ARG A 122 21.93 -19.18 9.35
N GLN A 123 22.18 -20.43 9.75
CA GLN A 123 21.17 -21.20 10.44
C GLN A 123 20.77 -20.51 11.76
N PRO A 124 19.49 -20.46 12.10
CA PRO A 124 19.03 -19.84 13.32
C PRO A 124 19.53 -20.64 14.54
N ILE A 125 20.07 -19.95 15.52
CA ILE A 125 20.46 -20.56 16.78
C ILE A 125 19.25 -20.58 17.68
N THR A 126 18.91 -21.77 18.17
CA THR A 126 17.72 -22.05 18.97
C THR A 126 18.05 -22.72 20.28
N CYS A 127 17.12 -22.70 21.21
CA CYS A 127 17.18 -23.52 22.41
C CYS A 127 15.77 -24.00 22.81
N GLU A 128 15.71 -24.95 23.72
CA GLU A 128 14.47 -25.40 24.34
C GLU A 128 14.04 -24.49 25.49
N GLY A 129 12.73 -24.44 25.76
CA GLY A 129 12.14 -23.56 26.77
C GLY A 129 12.61 -23.80 28.22
N HIS A 130 13.04 -25.00 28.54
CA HIS A 130 13.52 -25.37 29.88
C HIS A 130 14.98 -24.93 30.15
N LEU A 131 15.71 -24.43 29.15
CA LEU A 131 17.09 -23.98 29.33
C LEU A 131 17.16 -22.84 30.37
N PRO A 132 18.02 -22.94 31.42
CA PRO A 132 18.20 -21.86 32.37
C PRO A 132 18.70 -20.58 31.71
N LEU A 133 18.20 -19.41 32.13
CA LEU A 133 18.53 -18.13 31.53
C LEU A 133 20.03 -17.88 31.41
N HIS A 134 20.82 -18.15 32.48
CA HIS A 134 22.26 -17.91 32.43
C HIS A 134 22.96 -18.73 31.32
N LYS A 135 22.49 -19.95 31.03
CA LYS A 135 23.00 -20.76 29.92
C LYS A 135 22.56 -20.24 28.56
N ALA A 136 21.31 -19.73 28.47
CA ALA A 136 20.83 -19.11 27.26
C ALA A 136 21.65 -17.84 26.93
N VAL A 137 21.96 -17.00 27.95
CA VAL A 137 22.80 -15.82 27.79
C VAL A 137 24.24 -16.18 27.45
N GLN A 138 24.76 -17.24 28.04
CA GLN A 138 26.08 -17.78 27.68
C GLN A 138 26.12 -18.21 26.22
N LEU A 139 25.12 -18.93 25.74
CA LEU A 139 24.96 -19.33 24.34
C LEU A 139 24.91 -18.10 23.41
N MET A 140 24.13 -17.06 23.78
CA MET A 140 24.08 -15.80 23.02
C MET A 140 25.46 -15.13 22.93
N HIS A 141 26.23 -15.15 24.02
CA HIS A 141 27.58 -14.58 24.06
C HIS A 141 28.57 -15.37 23.20
N GLU A 142 28.61 -16.70 23.35
CA GLU A 142 29.50 -17.59 22.60
C GLU A 142 29.24 -17.53 21.09
N GLN A 143 27.97 -17.45 20.71
CA GLN A 143 27.55 -17.36 19.30
C GLN A 143 27.50 -15.93 18.74
N GLN A 144 27.79 -14.94 19.59
CA GLN A 144 27.76 -13.51 19.21
C GLN A 144 26.43 -13.04 18.58
N ILE A 145 25.29 -13.51 19.13
CA ILE A 145 23.95 -13.17 18.67
C ILE A 145 23.21 -12.26 19.64
N GLY A 146 22.38 -11.37 19.08
CA GLY A 146 21.55 -10.43 19.85
C GLY A 146 20.18 -10.97 20.25
N SER A 147 19.80 -12.13 19.71
CA SER A 147 18.53 -12.81 19.99
C SER A 147 18.67 -14.32 19.94
N LEU A 148 17.88 -15.02 20.74
CA LEU A 148 17.78 -16.48 20.77
C LEU A 148 16.30 -16.85 20.59
N VAL A 149 16.02 -17.75 19.64
CA VAL A 149 14.65 -18.23 19.41
C VAL A 149 14.45 -19.53 20.16
N ILE A 150 13.39 -19.59 20.91
CA ILE A 150 12.97 -20.77 21.66
C ILE A 150 12.01 -21.58 20.79
N THR A 151 12.34 -22.85 20.54
CA THR A 151 11.58 -23.75 19.68
C THR A 151 11.12 -25.01 20.43
N ASP A 152 10.08 -25.64 19.87
CA ASP A 152 9.71 -27.01 20.28
C ASP A 152 10.52 -28.06 19.50
N ASP A 153 10.26 -29.36 19.81
CA ASP A 153 10.92 -30.50 19.17
C ASP A 153 10.73 -30.57 17.65
N MET A 154 9.70 -29.88 17.12
CA MET A 154 9.41 -29.79 15.69
C MET A 154 10.02 -28.53 15.05
N GLN A 155 10.89 -27.81 15.75
CA GLN A 155 11.51 -26.55 15.33
C GLN A 155 10.50 -25.41 15.08
N ARG A 156 9.36 -25.43 15.74
CA ARG A 156 8.38 -24.34 15.66
C ARG A 156 8.73 -23.27 16.69
N PRO A 157 8.78 -21.97 16.31
CA PRO A 157 9.12 -20.89 17.23
C PRO A 157 8.01 -20.71 18.28
N GLN A 158 8.36 -20.87 19.56
CA GLN A 158 7.48 -20.68 20.71
C GLN A 158 7.68 -19.30 21.33
N GLY A 159 8.92 -18.79 21.29
CA GLY A 159 9.28 -17.51 21.86
C GLY A 159 10.60 -16.99 21.30
N ILE A 160 10.89 -15.74 21.64
CA ILE A 160 12.17 -15.08 21.35
C ILE A 160 12.66 -14.37 22.61
N PHE A 161 13.97 -14.45 22.87
CA PHE A 161 14.64 -13.73 23.95
C PHE A 161 15.75 -12.86 23.35
N THR A 162 15.77 -11.58 23.70
CA THR A 162 16.66 -10.58 23.10
C THR A 162 17.47 -9.83 24.16
N LEU A 163 18.48 -9.04 23.74
CA LEU A 163 19.21 -8.14 24.62
C LEU A 163 18.30 -7.12 25.32
N ARG A 164 17.15 -6.80 24.74
CA ARG A 164 16.13 -5.95 25.38
C ARG A 164 15.48 -6.64 26.56
N ASP A 165 15.16 -7.93 26.42
CA ASP A 165 14.60 -8.74 27.48
C ASP A 165 15.63 -8.97 28.59
N LEU A 166 16.89 -9.20 28.24
CA LEU A 166 17.98 -9.32 29.20
C LEU A 166 18.12 -8.05 30.06
N ARG A 167 18.05 -6.86 29.44
CA ARG A 167 18.09 -5.61 30.21
C ARG A 167 16.93 -5.48 31.19
N ARG A 168 15.72 -5.92 30.79
CA ARG A 168 14.55 -5.94 31.67
C ARG A 168 14.78 -6.87 32.87
N VAL A 169 15.32 -8.06 32.63
CA VAL A 169 15.62 -9.03 33.70
C VAL A 169 16.68 -8.49 34.66
N ILE A 170 17.76 -7.90 34.14
CA ILE A 170 18.85 -7.34 34.99
C ILE A 170 18.37 -6.15 35.82
N ALA A 171 17.39 -5.38 35.33
CA ALA A 171 16.81 -4.25 36.05
C ALA A 171 15.91 -4.71 37.24
N ASP A 172 15.47 -5.96 37.27
CA ASP A 172 14.75 -6.54 38.40
C ASP A 172 15.75 -7.11 39.43
N ALA A 173 15.83 -6.47 40.58
CA ALA A 173 16.72 -6.88 41.68
C ALA A 173 16.45 -8.28 42.23
N ASN A 174 15.27 -8.86 41.96
CA ASN A 174 14.86 -10.18 42.43
C ASN A 174 14.93 -11.26 41.32
N ALA A 175 15.45 -10.94 40.15
CA ALA A 175 15.49 -11.87 39.04
C ALA A 175 16.38 -13.10 39.34
N ASP A 176 15.81 -14.29 39.24
CA ASP A 176 16.56 -15.53 39.32
C ASP A 176 17.09 -15.94 37.94
N LEU A 177 18.39 -15.84 37.72
CA LEU A 177 19.06 -16.23 36.48
C LEU A 177 19.04 -17.76 36.21
N ARG A 178 18.53 -18.57 37.13
CA ARG A 178 18.35 -20.02 36.96
C ARG A 178 16.95 -20.37 36.42
N GLN A 179 16.04 -19.42 36.36
CA GLN A 179 14.70 -19.65 35.78
C GLN A 179 14.79 -20.16 34.34
N PRO A 180 13.83 -21.00 33.90
CA PRO A 180 13.72 -21.41 32.51
C PRO A 180 13.47 -20.20 31.61
N ILE A 181 14.12 -20.18 30.45
CA ILE A 181 13.95 -19.04 29.50
C ILE A 181 12.50 -18.89 29.02
N SER A 182 11.72 -19.98 29.03
CA SER A 182 10.28 -19.94 28.68
C SER A 182 9.44 -19.01 29.56
N GLU A 183 9.88 -18.70 30.78
CA GLU A 183 9.18 -17.77 31.68
C GLU A 183 9.52 -16.31 31.40
N LEU A 184 10.60 -16.05 30.68
CA LEU A 184 11.16 -14.71 30.45
C LEU A 184 11.13 -14.27 28.99
N MET A 185 10.88 -15.19 28.05
CA MET A 185 10.83 -14.92 26.63
C MET A 185 9.58 -14.13 26.21
N THR A 186 9.64 -13.45 25.09
CA THR A 186 8.47 -12.91 24.41
C THR A 186 7.81 -14.05 23.62
N LEU A 187 6.55 -14.36 23.95
CA LEU A 187 5.77 -15.43 23.31
C LEU A 187 5.35 -15.08 21.90
N ASN A 188 5.14 -16.10 21.06
CA ASN A 188 4.61 -15.96 19.69
C ASN A 188 5.36 -14.90 18.87
N PRO A 189 6.67 -15.09 18.60
CA PRO A 189 7.46 -14.11 17.89
C PRO A 189 6.90 -13.87 16.50
N PHE A 190 6.91 -12.60 16.09
CA PHE A 190 6.46 -12.25 14.75
C PHE A 190 7.34 -12.92 13.70
N HIS A 191 6.70 -13.45 12.65
CA HIS A 191 7.40 -14.17 11.59
C HIS A 191 6.88 -13.78 10.20
N LEU A 192 7.76 -13.93 9.22
CA LEU A 192 7.48 -13.79 7.79
C LEU A 192 7.91 -15.08 7.06
N PRO A 193 7.34 -15.34 5.87
CA PRO A 193 7.84 -16.41 5.02
C PRO A 193 9.20 -16.01 4.41
N PRO A 194 10.08 -16.97 4.06
CA PRO A 194 11.40 -16.68 3.47
C PRO A 194 11.34 -15.91 2.15
N GLN A 195 10.20 -15.98 1.45
CA GLN A 195 9.94 -15.30 0.19
C GLN A 195 9.57 -13.82 0.36
N ALA A 196 9.25 -13.38 1.57
CA ALA A 196 9.00 -11.97 1.85
C ALA A 196 10.24 -11.12 1.58
N SER A 197 10.03 -9.84 1.31
CA SER A 197 11.10 -8.91 0.96
C SER A 197 11.77 -8.28 2.19
N ALA A 198 12.98 -7.75 2.02
CA ALA A 198 13.66 -6.93 3.03
C ALA A 198 12.80 -5.73 3.45
N PHE A 199 12.03 -5.17 2.52
CA PHE A 199 11.07 -4.11 2.80
C PHE A 199 9.98 -4.56 3.78
N ASP A 200 9.40 -5.75 3.59
CA ASP A 200 8.36 -6.26 4.49
C ASP A 200 8.89 -6.46 5.91
N ALA A 201 10.13 -6.94 6.04
CA ALA A 201 10.78 -7.07 7.35
C ALA A 201 11.03 -5.69 8.00
N ALA A 202 11.54 -4.71 7.24
CA ALA A 202 11.78 -3.36 7.73
C ALA A 202 10.49 -2.67 8.21
N ILE A 203 9.41 -2.78 7.43
CA ILE A 203 8.09 -2.27 7.81
C ILE A 203 7.58 -2.97 9.08
N ALA A 204 7.62 -4.30 9.13
CA ALA A 204 7.15 -5.06 10.29
C ALA A 204 7.93 -4.73 11.57
N MET A 205 9.27 -4.59 11.47
CA MET A 205 10.11 -4.17 12.59
C MET A 205 9.71 -2.79 13.10
N THR A 206 9.40 -1.87 12.18
CA THR A 206 9.02 -0.49 12.52
C THR A 206 7.60 -0.43 13.10
N GLU A 207 6.62 -1.06 12.46
CA GLU A 207 5.22 -1.07 12.92
C GLU A 207 5.06 -1.72 14.30
N ARG A 208 5.81 -2.81 14.55
CA ARG A 208 5.69 -3.61 15.77
C ARG A 208 6.72 -3.26 16.84
N HIS A 209 7.62 -2.32 16.55
CA HIS A 209 8.71 -1.91 17.45
C HIS A 209 9.61 -3.08 17.88
N ILE A 210 9.90 -3.98 16.95
CA ILE A 210 10.76 -5.15 17.14
C ILE A 210 12.03 -5.02 16.32
N ALA A 211 13.13 -5.59 16.81
CA ALA A 211 14.44 -5.56 16.13
C ALA A 211 14.78 -6.89 15.44
N HIS A 212 13.92 -7.89 15.53
CA HIS A 212 14.14 -9.22 14.98
C HIS A 212 12.84 -9.77 14.40
N VAL A 213 12.93 -10.46 13.27
CA VAL A 213 11.82 -11.15 12.61
C VAL A 213 12.25 -12.59 12.36
N CYS A 214 11.43 -13.56 12.80
CA CYS A 214 11.64 -14.95 12.49
C CYS A 214 11.22 -15.27 11.05
N LEU A 215 11.95 -16.13 10.37
CA LEU A 215 11.53 -16.69 9.08
C LEU A 215 10.98 -18.08 9.30
N VAL A 216 9.73 -18.29 8.89
CA VAL A 216 9.03 -19.57 9.10
C VAL A 216 8.56 -20.12 7.76
N GLN A 217 8.88 -21.38 7.50
CA GLN A 217 8.39 -22.13 6.35
C GLN A 217 7.77 -23.45 6.84
N ASP A 218 6.54 -23.73 6.40
CA ASP A 218 5.79 -24.94 6.81
C ASP A 218 5.72 -25.13 8.34
N GLY A 219 5.59 -24.01 9.07
CA GLY A 219 5.54 -23.97 10.53
C GLY A 219 6.89 -24.11 11.24
N ARG A 220 8.01 -24.28 10.51
CA ARG A 220 9.37 -24.45 11.07
C ARG A 220 10.19 -23.17 10.92
N LEU A 221 11.00 -22.89 11.91
CA LEU A 221 11.96 -21.80 11.87
C LEU A 221 13.09 -22.13 10.89
N VAL A 222 13.30 -21.26 9.89
CA VAL A 222 14.35 -21.41 8.88
C VAL A 222 15.38 -20.28 8.91
N GLY A 223 15.11 -19.19 9.64
CA GLY A 223 16.03 -18.06 9.76
C GLY A 223 15.55 -17.04 10.77
N VAL A 224 16.42 -16.09 11.09
CA VAL A 224 16.11 -14.88 11.85
C VAL A 224 16.80 -13.72 11.17
N ILE A 225 16.06 -12.65 10.91
CA ILE A 225 16.57 -11.40 10.39
C ILE A 225 16.56 -10.36 11.50
N SER A 226 17.66 -9.70 11.70
CA SER A 226 17.78 -8.57 12.62
C SER A 226 17.76 -7.21 11.90
N GLU A 227 17.47 -6.15 12.65
CA GLU A 227 17.62 -4.77 12.16
C GLU A 227 19.04 -4.53 11.58
N ARG A 228 20.07 -5.15 12.17
CA ARG A 228 21.47 -5.04 11.73
C ARG A 228 21.71 -5.70 10.37
N ASP A 229 21.05 -6.81 10.09
CA ASP A 229 21.16 -7.50 8.79
C ASP A 229 20.56 -6.64 7.68
N LEU A 230 19.45 -5.95 7.96
CA LEU A 230 18.86 -4.97 7.05
C LEU A 230 19.75 -3.73 6.86
N PHE A 231 20.42 -3.25 7.92
CA PHE A 231 21.38 -2.14 7.82
C PHE A 231 22.61 -2.47 6.96
N SER A 232 23.07 -3.72 6.96
CA SER A 232 24.21 -4.15 6.14
C SER A 232 23.94 -4.04 4.63
N LEU A 233 22.68 -3.96 4.21
CA LEU A 233 22.26 -3.71 2.84
C LEU A 233 22.48 -2.25 2.37
N GLN A 234 23.15 -1.42 3.15
CA GLN A 234 23.55 -0.01 2.89
C GLN A 234 22.41 0.97 2.56
N ARG A 235 21.10 0.62 2.70
CA ARG A 235 20.01 1.48 2.19
C ARG A 235 18.74 1.55 3.03
N VAL A 236 18.67 0.99 4.22
CA VAL A 236 17.44 1.09 5.03
C VAL A 236 17.55 2.24 6.03
N ASP A 237 17.55 3.46 5.52
CA ASP A 237 17.29 4.68 6.31
C ASP A 237 15.90 4.67 6.98
N LEU A 238 15.01 3.73 6.59
CA LEU A 238 13.64 3.69 7.07
C LEU A 238 13.54 3.52 8.59
N VAL A 239 14.21 2.51 9.14
CA VAL A 239 14.12 2.23 10.59
C VAL A 239 14.73 3.37 11.39
N HIS A 240 15.86 3.91 10.90
CA HIS A 240 16.50 5.07 11.50
C HIS A 240 15.61 6.31 11.42
N LEU A 241 15.03 6.59 10.25
CA LEU A 241 14.15 7.74 10.02
C LEU A 241 12.86 7.63 10.85
N ALA A 242 12.23 6.46 10.90
CA ALA A 242 11.06 6.22 11.72
C ALA A 242 11.36 6.39 13.23
N ARG A 243 12.57 5.98 13.66
CA ARG A 243 13.03 6.21 15.03
C ARG A 243 13.29 7.70 15.29
N ALA A 244 13.93 8.40 14.35
CA ALA A 244 14.17 9.84 14.45
C ALA A 244 12.87 10.64 14.54
N VAL A 245 11.87 10.30 13.74
CA VAL A 245 10.53 10.91 13.79
C VAL A 245 9.88 10.69 15.16
N ARG A 246 9.84 9.45 15.65
CA ARG A 246 9.23 9.13 16.96
C ARG A 246 9.89 9.81 18.17
N HIS A 247 11.18 10.09 18.09
CA HIS A 247 11.95 10.71 19.18
C HIS A 247 12.30 12.16 18.89
N ALA A 248 11.68 12.80 17.91
CA ALA A 248 11.87 14.21 17.64
C ALA A 248 11.48 15.05 18.87
N VAL A 249 12.32 16.02 19.18
CA VAL A 249 12.17 16.84 20.41
C VAL A 249 11.38 18.12 20.19
N SER A 250 11.05 18.44 18.95
CA SER A 250 10.31 19.66 18.58
C SER A 250 9.61 19.50 17.22
N ILE A 251 8.64 20.37 16.94
CA ILE A 251 7.97 20.49 15.64
C ILE A 251 8.99 20.85 14.55
N ASP A 252 9.91 21.79 14.80
CA ASP A 252 10.95 22.16 13.83
C ASP A 252 11.81 20.97 13.41
N LYS A 253 12.08 20.04 14.36
CA LYS A 253 12.80 18.81 14.02
C LYS A 253 11.98 17.88 13.12
N LEU A 254 10.67 17.79 13.32
CA LEU A 254 9.78 17.04 12.44
C LEU A 254 9.70 17.64 11.03
N VAL A 255 9.66 18.96 10.93
CA VAL A 255 9.72 19.69 9.64
C VAL A 255 10.99 19.32 8.86
N GLN A 256 12.17 19.34 9.53
CA GLN A 256 13.43 18.92 8.89
C GLN A 256 13.41 17.46 8.44
N LEU A 257 12.88 16.55 9.27
CA LEU A 257 12.79 15.12 8.93
C LEU A 257 11.87 14.84 7.75
N ARG A 258 10.90 15.73 7.45
CA ARG A 258 10.04 15.59 6.28
C ARG A 258 10.82 15.62 4.96
N ASP A 259 11.87 16.40 4.86
CA ASP A 259 12.74 16.42 3.67
C ASP A 259 13.52 15.11 3.51
N GLU A 260 13.90 14.48 4.63
CA GLU A 260 14.50 13.14 4.60
C GLU A 260 13.49 12.07 4.16
N VAL A 261 12.22 12.17 4.61
CA VAL A 261 11.10 11.31 4.14
C VAL A 261 10.91 11.46 2.63
N ARG A 262 10.88 12.70 2.13
CA ARG A 262 10.77 12.97 0.69
C ARG A 262 11.92 12.33 -0.08
N SER A 263 13.15 12.55 0.36
CA SER A 263 14.35 11.98 -0.27
C SER A 263 14.32 10.44 -0.30
N LEU A 264 13.81 9.81 0.77
CA LEU A 264 13.65 8.36 0.82
C LEU A 264 12.62 7.87 -0.20
N VAL A 265 11.47 8.52 -0.28
CA VAL A 265 10.41 8.19 -1.25
C VAL A 265 10.90 8.38 -2.69
N ASP A 266 11.63 9.48 -2.95
CA ASP A 266 12.21 9.76 -4.27
C ASP A 266 13.20 8.67 -4.71
N ARG A 267 14.05 8.21 -3.79
CA ARG A 267 14.95 7.08 -4.05
C ARG A 267 14.18 5.79 -4.31
N MET A 268 13.14 5.49 -3.54
CA MET A 268 12.32 4.29 -3.74
C MET A 268 11.67 4.28 -5.13
N ILE A 269 11.06 5.38 -5.55
CA ILE A 269 10.44 5.50 -6.87
C ILE A 269 11.50 5.35 -7.97
N ALA A 270 12.67 5.99 -7.82
CA ALA A 270 13.78 5.91 -8.78
C ALA A 270 14.36 4.48 -8.91
N HIS A 271 14.29 3.69 -7.83
CA HIS A 271 14.70 2.29 -7.82
C HIS A 271 13.57 1.30 -8.15
N GLY A 272 12.41 1.81 -8.60
CA GLY A 272 11.33 1.00 -9.13
C GLY A 272 10.42 0.37 -8.08
N ALA A 273 10.37 0.90 -6.85
CA ALA A 273 9.39 0.46 -5.87
C ALA A 273 7.97 0.64 -6.43
N ASN A 274 7.11 -0.34 -6.19
CA ASN A 274 5.71 -0.25 -6.60
C ASN A 274 4.93 0.74 -5.71
N SER A 275 3.76 1.17 -6.19
CA SER A 275 2.98 2.19 -5.48
C SER A 275 2.48 1.71 -4.10
N GLU A 276 2.24 0.41 -3.90
CA GLU A 276 1.82 -0.15 -2.60
C GLU A 276 2.94 -0.02 -1.57
N GLN A 277 4.18 -0.33 -1.94
CA GLN A 277 5.36 -0.16 -1.09
C GLN A 277 5.56 1.31 -0.71
N VAL A 278 5.45 2.21 -1.69
CA VAL A 278 5.63 3.65 -1.46
C VAL A 278 4.54 4.22 -0.56
N THR A 279 3.26 3.91 -0.80
CA THR A 279 2.16 4.39 0.07
C THR A 279 2.23 3.81 1.47
N ARG A 280 2.63 2.55 1.62
CA ARG A 280 2.81 1.90 2.92
C ARG A 280 3.91 2.58 3.74
N LEU A 281 5.04 2.92 3.09
CA LEU A 281 6.11 3.68 3.73
C LEU A 281 5.64 5.08 4.15
N ILE A 282 5.04 5.84 3.22
CA ILE A 282 4.55 7.19 3.50
C ILE A 282 3.57 7.16 4.67
N THR A 283 2.62 6.22 4.66
CA THR A 283 1.64 6.09 5.74
C THR A 283 2.30 5.82 7.08
N LEU A 284 3.26 4.89 7.13
CA LEU A 284 3.96 4.54 8.36
C LEU A 284 4.68 5.75 8.96
N LEU A 285 5.43 6.50 8.14
CA LEU A 285 6.16 7.68 8.59
C LEU A 285 5.22 8.83 8.96
N ASN A 286 4.14 9.03 8.21
CA ASN A 286 3.11 10.02 8.53
C ASN A 286 2.39 9.69 9.85
N ASP A 287 2.03 8.42 10.09
CA ASP A 287 1.40 7.98 11.34
C ASP A 287 2.30 8.29 12.54
N HIS A 288 3.60 8.00 12.42
CA HIS A 288 4.57 8.35 13.48
C HIS A 288 4.71 9.87 13.66
N MET A 289 4.69 10.63 12.56
CA MET A 289 4.78 12.09 12.61
C MET A 289 3.55 12.70 13.28
N VAL A 290 2.34 12.28 12.88
CA VAL A 290 1.08 12.72 13.51
C VAL A 290 1.06 12.37 14.99
N SER A 291 1.42 11.13 15.36
CA SER A 291 1.49 10.71 16.77
C SER A 291 2.47 11.58 17.56
N ARG A 292 3.65 11.86 17.00
CA ARG A 292 4.66 12.69 17.71
C ARG A 292 4.25 14.16 17.82
N VAL A 293 3.58 14.71 16.80
CA VAL A 293 3.01 16.07 16.90
C VAL A 293 1.99 16.15 18.02
N ILE A 294 1.09 15.17 18.14
CA ILE A 294 0.10 15.13 19.24
C ILE A 294 0.80 15.10 20.60
N GLU A 295 1.80 14.22 20.76
CA GLU A 295 2.58 14.12 21.99
C GLU A 295 3.28 15.45 22.35
N LEU A 296 3.95 16.07 21.39
CA LEU A 296 4.63 17.36 21.57
C LEU A 296 3.67 18.49 21.95
N CYS A 297 2.50 18.54 21.32
CA CYS A 297 1.47 19.51 21.69
C CYS A 297 0.95 19.27 23.11
N ILE A 298 0.76 18.01 23.52
CA ILE A 298 0.37 17.67 24.90
C ILE A 298 1.49 18.02 25.90
N GLU A 299 2.76 17.76 25.57
CA GLU A 299 3.90 18.13 26.39
C GLU A 299 3.98 19.66 26.59
N GLN A 300 3.67 20.43 25.55
CA GLN A 300 3.73 21.90 25.57
C GLN A 300 2.54 22.57 26.25
N HIS A 301 1.33 22.09 25.99
CA HIS A 301 0.08 22.75 26.42
C HIS A 301 -0.57 22.06 27.62
N GLY A 302 -0.06 20.91 28.06
CA GLY A 302 -0.59 20.08 29.11
C GLY A 302 -1.63 19.07 28.61
N HIS A 303 -1.75 17.97 29.32
CA HIS A 303 -2.77 16.94 29.04
C HIS A 303 -4.17 17.50 29.35
N PRO A 304 -5.17 17.31 28.44
CA PRO A 304 -6.52 17.89 28.61
C PRO A 304 -7.33 17.29 29.78
N GLY A 305 -6.77 16.25 30.44
CA GLY A 305 -7.41 15.57 31.57
C GLY A 305 -8.54 14.62 31.17
N VAL A 306 -8.64 14.29 29.89
CA VAL A 306 -9.58 13.31 29.31
C VAL A 306 -8.88 12.51 28.22
N ASP A 307 -9.21 11.22 28.17
CA ASP A 307 -8.71 10.35 27.10
C ASP A 307 -9.46 10.62 25.80
N PHE A 308 -8.72 10.66 24.71
CA PHE A 308 -9.30 10.83 23.38
C PHE A 308 -8.54 10.00 22.34
N THR A 309 -9.20 9.71 21.24
CA THR A 309 -8.63 9.03 20.09
C THR A 309 -8.56 9.99 18.91
N TRP A 310 -7.39 10.10 18.29
CA TRP A 310 -7.23 10.83 17.04
C TRP A 310 -7.64 9.94 15.87
N LEU A 311 -8.70 10.32 15.19
CA LEU A 311 -9.24 9.66 14.01
C LEU A 311 -8.70 10.33 12.75
N VAL A 312 -8.47 9.53 11.72
CA VAL A 312 -8.16 9.98 10.37
C VAL A 312 -9.11 9.36 9.37
N PHE A 313 -9.36 10.08 8.27
CA PHE A 313 -10.36 9.74 7.26
C PHE A 313 -9.75 9.72 5.86
N GLY A 314 -10.57 9.46 4.85
CA GLY A 314 -10.19 9.57 3.45
C GLY A 314 -8.94 8.76 3.08
N SER A 315 -8.00 9.36 2.36
CA SER A 315 -6.76 8.70 1.94
C SER A 315 -5.87 8.29 3.12
N GLU A 316 -5.88 9.07 4.20
CA GLU A 316 -5.14 8.77 5.43
C GLU A 316 -5.75 7.57 6.16
N GLY A 317 -7.08 7.54 6.29
CA GLY A 317 -7.82 6.41 6.85
C GLY A 317 -7.63 5.13 6.03
N ARG A 318 -7.46 5.23 4.71
CA ARG A 318 -7.18 4.10 3.81
C ARG A 318 -5.72 3.67 3.74
N LYS A 319 -4.78 4.40 4.35
CA LYS A 319 -3.34 4.17 4.21
C LYS A 319 -2.84 4.31 2.77
N GLU A 320 -3.38 5.29 2.05
CA GLU A 320 -3.13 5.54 0.62
C GLU A 320 -2.63 6.95 0.34
N GLN A 321 -2.04 7.60 1.35
CA GLN A 321 -1.50 8.95 1.24
C GLN A 321 -0.33 8.99 0.25
N THR A 322 -0.18 10.14 -0.38
CA THR A 322 1.07 10.54 -1.05
C THR A 322 1.80 11.56 -0.16
N LEU A 323 2.98 11.99 -0.57
CA LEU A 323 3.73 13.04 0.17
C LEU A 323 2.96 14.36 0.28
N TYR A 324 2.00 14.59 -0.61
CA TYR A 324 1.16 15.79 -0.67
C TYR A 324 -0.27 15.41 -0.35
N THR A 325 -0.67 15.66 0.87
CA THR A 325 -1.98 15.31 1.41
C THR A 325 -2.46 16.45 2.30
N ASP A 326 -3.76 16.68 2.27
CA ASP A 326 -4.49 17.51 3.19
C ASP A 326 -4.85 16.70 4.44
N GLN A 327 -5.13 17.41 5.51
CA GLN A 327 -5.60 16.82 6.75
C GLN A 327 -7.06 16.44 6.60
N ASP A 328 -7.38 15.18 6.92
CA ASP A 328 -8.75 14.70 7.10
C ASP A 328 -8.81 13.95 8.44
N ASN A 329 -9.13 14.66 9.53
CA ASN A 329 -9.05 14.10 10.87
C ASN A 329 -10.21 14.53 11.78
N GLY A 330 -10.32 13.86 12.93
CA GLY A 330 -11.31 14.15 13.95
C GLY A 330 -10.91 13.54 15.30
N ILE A 331 -11.71 13.82 16.31
CA ILE A 331 -11.53 13.28 17.66
C ILE A 331 -12.73 12.42 18.05
N LEU A 332 -12.43 11.30 18.70
CA LEU A 332 -13.38 10.42 19.37
C LEU A 332 -13.05 10.39 20.86
N PHE A 333 -14.05 10.58 21.70
CA PHE A 333 -13.95 10.44 23.16
C PHE A 333 -15.20 9.78 23.74
N GLU A 334 -15.12 9.27 24.98
CA GLU A 334 -16.28 8.74 25.69
C GLU A 334 -16.93 9.81 26.56
N ALA A 335 -18.26 9.78 26.65
CA ALA A 335 -19.05 10.64 27.54
C ALA A 335 -20.38 9.96 27.90
N ASP A 336 -20.84 10.12 29.13
CA ASP A 336 -22.06 9.50 29.63
C ASP A 336 -23.32 10.37 29.37
N SER A 337 -23.12 11.67 29.14
CA SER A 337 -24.20 12.61 28.82
C SER A 337 -23.81 13.64 27.76
N GLN A 338 -24.81 14.36 27.23
CA GLN A 338 -24.57 15.44 26.27
C GLN A 338 -23.88 16.65 26.93
N GLU A 339 -24.16 16.93 28.18
CA GLU A 339 -23.55 17.99 28.97
C GLU A 339 -22.07 17.70 29.18
N GLU A 340 -21.74 16.47 29.53
CA GLU A 340 -20.37 16.01 29.67
C GLU A 340 -19.62 16.04 28.31
N ALA A 341 -20.25 15.57 27.23
CA ALA A 341 -19.66 15.64 25.89
C ALA A 341 -19.33 17.09 25.49
N ASN A 342 -20.19 18.04 25.81
CA ASN A 342 -19.95 19.45 25.55
C ASN A 342 -18.77 19.99 26.38
N ALA A 343 -18.69 19.62 27.67
CA ALA A 343 -17.59 20.04 28.55
C ALA A 343 -16.24 19.46 28.10
N ILE A 344 -16.21 18.18 27.71
CA ILE A 344 -15.00 17.53 27.17
C ILE A 344 -14.57 18.20 25.87
N ARG A 345 -15.50 18.43 24.96
CA ARG A 345 -15.23 19.10 23.67
C ARG A 345 -14.60 20.47 23.87
N GLN A 346 -15.12 21.27 24.81
CA GLN A 346 -14.54 22.58 25.12
C GLN A 346 -13.10 22.50 25.60
N LYS A 347 -12.71 21.45 26.32
CA LYS A 347 -11.31 21.20 26.74
C LYS A 347 -10.42 20.73 25.60
N LEU A 348 -10.95 19.90 24.68
CA LEU A 348 -10.17 19.30 23.60
C LEU A 348 -9.93 20.26 22.42
N LEU A 349 -10.90 21.11 22.09
CA LEU A 349 -10.84 21.97 20.89
C LEU A 349 -9.62 22.89 20.82
N PRO A 350 -9.16 23.56 21.90
CA PRO A 350 -7.94 24.36 21.82
C PRO A 350 -6.72 23.52 21.43
N LEU A 351 -6.50 22.38 22.10
CA LEU A 351 -5.41 21.46 21.80
C LEU A 351 -5.52 20.90 20.37
N ALA A 352 -6.72 20.52 19.93
CA ALA A 352 -6.95 20.01 18.59
C ALA A 352 -6.58 21.04 17.49
N ARG A 353 -6.84 22.31 17.72
CA ARG A 353 -6.46 23.40 16.80
C ARG A 353 -4.94 23.57 16.73
N GLU A 354 -4.27 23.56 17.87
CA GLU A 354 -2.80 23.61 17.92
C GLU A 354 -2.17 22.41 17.19
N ILE A 355 -2.73 21.19 17.38
CA ILE A 355 -2.28 20.01 16.64
C ILE A 355 -2.47 20.19 15.13
N ASN A 356 -3.64 20.70 14.67
CA ASN A 356 -3.87 20.92 13.25
C ASN A 356 -2.90 21.97 12.66
N LEU A 357 -2.55 23.03 13.38
CA LEU A 357 -1.56 24.02 12.95
C LEU A 357 -0.15 23.43 12.93
N ALA A 358 0.25 22.69 13.96
CA ALA A 358 1.55 22.01 13.99
C ALA A 358 1.69 20.95 12.86
N LEU A 359 0.60 20.28 12.50
CA LEU A 359 0.57 19.37 11.35
C LEU A 359 0.73 20.15 10.03
N ASP A 360 0.13 21.33 9.90
CA ASP A 360 0.32 22.20 8.72
C ASP A 360 1.78 22.63 8.59
N ASP A 361 2.43 23.04 9.67
CA ASP A 361 3.86 23.33 9.71
C ASP A 361 4.70 22.13 9.26
N CYS A 362 4.31 20.91 9.66
CA CYS A 362 4.91 19.67 9.18
C CYS A 362 4.52 19.32 7.73
N GLY A 363 3.74 20.17 7.03
CA GLY A 363 3.36 20.05 5.62
C GLY A 363 2.17 19.12 5.35
N PHE A 364 1.33 18.85 6.34
CA PHE A 364 -0.02 18.30 6.16
C PHE A 364 -0.98 19.48 6.00
N MET A 365 -1.27 19.86 4.77
CA MET A 365 -2.04 21.08 4.48
C MET A 365 -3.40 21.06 5.16
N LEU A 366 -3.84 22.22 5.67
CA LEU A 366 -5.19 22.38 6.22
C LEU A 366 -6.26 22.02 5.18
N CYS A 367 -7.25 21.23 5.60
CA CYS A 367 -8.35 20.82 4.73
C CYS A 367 -9.26 22.01 4.40
N LYS A 368 -9.42 22.32 3.11
CA LYS A 368 -10.32 23.37 2.62
C LYS A 368 -11.80 23.14 3.00
N GLY A 369 -12.18 21.88 3.15
CA GLY A 369 -13.51 21.45 3.59
C GLY A 369 -13.69 21.49 5.12
N ASN A 370 -12.67 21.95 5.87
CA ASN A 370 -12.65 21.99 7.33
C ASN A 370 -12.94 20.62 7.98
N ILE A 371 -12.48 19.51 7.35
CA ILE A 371 -12.56 18.16 7.90
C ILE A 371 -11.37 17.95 8.83
N MET A 372 -11.39 18.62 9.98
CA MET A 372 -10.27 18.64 10.93
C MET A 372 -10.76 18.58 12.38
N ALA A 373 -9.97 17.98 13.26
CA ALA A 373 -10.26 17.78 14.67
C ALA A 373 -10.52 19.10 15.46
N GLY A 374 -9.91 20.21 14.99
CA GLY A 374 -10.15 21.56 15.54
C GLY A 374 -11.56 22.11 15.23
N ASN A 375 -12.33 21.44 14.36
CA ASN A 375 -13.73 21.73 14.10
C ASN A 375 -14.61 21.02 15.14
N ALA A 376 -15.46 21.78 15.84
CA ALA A 376 -16.34 21.23 16.88
C ALA A 376 -17.27 20.10 16.38
N GLU A 377 -17.62 20.13 15.08
CA GLU A 377 -18.44 19.09 14.46
C GLU A 377 -17.70 17.75 14.24
N LEU A 378 -16.38 17.72 14.43
CA LEU A 378 -15.53 16.54 14.25
C LEU A 378 -14.78 16.15 15.54
N CYS A 379 -15.03 16.88 16.63
CA CYS A 379 -14.60 16.57 17.98
C CYS A 379 -15.81 16.03 18.75
N LEU A 380 -16.10 14.73 18.60
CA LEU A 380 -17.38 14.14 19.00
C LEU A 380 -17.18 12.97 19.95
N SER A 381 -18.17 12.78 20.85
CA SER A 381 -18.25 11.55 21.64
C SER A 381 -18.60 10.34 20.74
N ARG A 382 -18.34 9.13 21.23
CA ARG A 382 -18.68 7.90 20.51
C ARG A 382 -20.18 7.83 20.15
N GLN A 383 -21.05 8.27 21.08
CA GLN A 383 -22.50 8.31 20.83
C GLN A 383 -22.86 9.34 19.75
N GLU A 384 -22.18 10.49 19.70
CA GLU A 384 -22.41 11.51 18.67
C GLU A 384 -21.93 11.03 17.30
N TRP A 385 -20.77 10.36 17.22
CA TRP A 385 -20.29 9.72 15.99
C TRP A 385 -21.26 8.64 15.49
N SER A 386 -21.78 7.79 16.39
CA SER A 386 -22.77 6.77 16.04
C SER A 386 -24.05 7.39 15.50
N ARG A 387 -24.57 8.44 16.15
CA ARG A 387 -25.73 9.19 15.65
C ARG A 387 -25.46 9.80 14.27
N ARG A 388 -24.30 10.40 14.06
CA ARG A 388 -23.90 10.97 12.77
C ARG A 388 -23.85 9.91 11.68
N PHE A 389 -23.28 8.74 11.94
CA PHE A 389 -23.25 7.64 10.97
C PHE A 389 -24.66 7.10 10.69
N SER A 390 -25.48 6.95 11.73
CA SER A 390 -26.88 6.57 11.57
C SER A 390 -27.65 7.56 10.69
N GLN A 391 -27.42 8.86 10.87
CA GLN A 391 -28.03 9.90 10.05
C GLN A 391 -27.56 9.81 8.58
N ILE A 392 -26.26 9.67 8.34
CA ILE A 392 -25.70 9.51 6.98
C ILE A 392 -26.35 8.32 6.25
N VAL A 393 -26.52 7.19 6.96
CA VAL A 393 -27.08 5.97 6.37
C VAL A 393 -28.59 6.07 6.14
N ARG A 394 -29.33 6.74 7.03
CA ARG A 394 -30.79 6.87 6.92
C ARG A 394 -31.23 7.96 5.95
N GLU A 395 -30.49 9.07 5.92
CA GLU A 395 -30.82 10.25 5.13
C GLU A 395 -29.77 10.40 4.02
N ALA A 396 -29.83 9.59 2.97
CA ALA A 396 -28.83 9.56 1.92
C ALA A 396 -28.93 10.80 0.98
N THR A 397 -28.83 12.00 1.56
CA THR A 397 -28.74 13.26 0.84
C THR A 397 -27.40 13.35 0.08
N PRO A 398 -27.25 14.21 -0.94
CA PRO A 398 -25.95 14.44 -1.61
C PRO A 398 -24.81 14.75 -0.64
N THR A 399 -25.06 15.55 0.40
CA THR A 399 -24.10 15.89 1.45
C THR A 399 -23.72 14.69 2.30
N ASN A 400 -24.68 13.87 2.71
CA ASN A 400 -24.44 12.66 3.48
C ASN A 400 -23.72 11.59 2.66
N LEU A 401 -24.02 11.48 1.37
CA LEU A 401 -23.27 10.61 0.46
C LEU A 401 -21.82 11.06 0.31
N LEU A 402 -21.56 12.36 0.21
CA LEU A 402 -20.20 12.90 0.24
C LEU A 402 -19.50 12.55 1.58
N TYR A 403 -20.16 12.75 2.72
CA TYR A 403 -19.61 12.40 4.02
C TYR A 403 -19.33 10.90 4.16
N SER A 404 -20.14 10.03 3.55
CA SER A 404 -19.87 8.59 3.55
C SER A 404 -18.56 8.24 2.82
N THR A 405 -18.17 9.01 1.80
CA THR A 405 -16.90 8.81 1.09
C THR A 405 -15.68 9.26 1.90
N ILE A 406 -15.88 10.10 2.91
CA ILE A 406 -14.85 10.61 3.80
C ILE A 406 -14.79 9.77 5.08
N PHE A 407 -15.87 9.74 5.86
CA PHE A 407 -15.87 9.20 7.22
C PHE A 407 -15.90 7.68 7.31
N PHE A 408 -16.41 6.97 6.29
CA PHE A 408 -16.47 5.50 6.35
C PHE A 408 -15.13 4.80 6.09
N ASP A 409 -14.11 5.56 5.76
CA ASP A 409 -12.71 5.11 5.74
C ASP A 409 -11.96 5.53 7.02
N LEU A 410 -12.63 5.50 8.17
CA LEU A 410 -12.05 5.92 9.45
C LEU A 410 -10.96 4.96 9.95
N ARG A 411 -9.97 5.52 10.61
CA ARG A 411 -8.90 4.80 11.30
C ARG A 411 -8.41 5.62 12.51
N ALA A 412 -8.10 4.94 13.62
CA ALA A 412 -7.40 5.58 14.75
C ALA A 412 -5.89 5.53 14.51
N ILE A 413 -5.20 6.65 14.78
CA ILE A 413 -3.74 6.74 14.75
C ILE A 413 -3.16 6.84 16.17
N TRP A 414 -3.82 7.56 17.05
CA TRP A 414 -3.33 7.84 18.40
C TRP A 414 -4.47 7.70 19.43
N GLY A 415 -4.12 7.30 20.66
CA GLY A 415 -5.09 7.08 21.73
C GLY A 415 -5.72 5.68 21.75
N PRO A 416 -6.74 5.43 22.57
CA PRO A 416 -7.42 4.14 22.70
C PRO A 416 -8.08 3.69 21.40
N LEU A 417 -7.82 2.45 20.96
CA LEU A 417 -8.30 1.94 19.67
C LEU A 417 -9.72 1.36 19.73
N GLU A 418 -10.15 0.94 20.90
CA GLU A 418 -11.38 0.15 21.12
C GLU A 418 -12.63 0.90 20.68
N GLY A 419 -12.71 2.20 21.00
CA GLY A 419 -13.83 3.07 20.60
C GLY A 419 -13.98 3.18 19.08
N CYS A 420 -12.87 3.34 18.36
CA CYS A 420 -12.86 3.40 16.89
C CYS A 420 -13.27 2.05 16.27
N GLN A 421 -12.78 0.93 16.80
CA GLN A 421 -13.15 -0.40 16.33
C GLN A 421 -14.65 -0.70 16.56
N ALA A 422 -15.18 -0.33 17.72
CA ALA A 422 -16.60 -0.47 18.02
C ALA A 422 -17.46 0.37 17.07
N LEU A 423 -17.10 1.64 16.84
CA LEU A 423 -17.77 2.55 15.92
C LEU A 423 -17.77 2.01 14.47
N ARG A 424 -16.66 1.42 14.02
CA ARG A 424 -16.56 0.80 12.70
C ARG A 424 -17.51 -0.40 12.56
N ARG A 425 -17.55 -1.30 13.54
CA ARG A 425 -18.46 -2.46 13.52
C ARG A 425 -19.92 -2.03 13.52
N GLU A 426 -20.25 -1.02 14.29
CA GLU A 426 -21.59 -0.43 14.33
C GLU A 426 -21.97 0.17 12.97
N MET A 427 -21.10 0.94 12.34
CA MET A 427 -21.29 1.49 11.00
C MET A 427 -21.53 0.37 9.95
N LEU A 428 -20.71 -0.66 9.94
CA LEU A 428 -20.87 -1.80 9.04
C LEU A 428 -22.22 -2.51 9.26
N SER A 429 -22.65 -2.65 10.51
CA SER A 429 -23.95 -3.21 10.84
C SER A 429 -25.12 -2.37 10.30
N MET A 430 -25.02 -1.02 10.36
CA MET A 430 -26.03 -0.11 9.80
C MET A 430 -26.14 -0.19 8.28
N ILE A 431 -25.03 -0.42 7.58
CA ILE A 431 -24.98 -0.47 6.10
C ILE A 431 -25.42 -1.84 5.62
N ARG A 432 -25.07 -2.91 6.34
CA ARG A 432 -25.40 -4.29 5.99
C ARG A 432 -26.90 -4.48 6.04
N GLY A 433 -27.52 -4.84 4.91
CA GLY A 433 -28.99 -5.00 4.82
C GLY A 433 -29.75 -3.70 4.54
N ASN A 434 -29.05 -2.58 4.32
CA ASN A 434 -29.69 -1.34 3.83
C ASN A 434 -29.45 -1.18 2.32
N ASP A 435 -30.21 -1.93 1.53
CA ASP A 435 -30.06 -1.98 0.06
C ASP A 435 -30.27 -0.61 -0.59
N MET A 436 -31.16 0.21 -0.04
CA MET A 436 -31.39 1.57 -0.55
C MET A 436 -30.14 2.44 -0.41
N PHE A 437 -29.52 2.46 0.77
CA PHE A 437 -28.30 3.22 1.01
C PHE A 437 -27.15 2.71 0.14
N GLN A 438 -26.95 1.38 0.05
CA GLN A 438 -25.95 0.76 -0.81
C GLN A 438 -26.15 1.17 -2.28
N ARG A 439 -27.39 1.16 -2.77
CA ARG A 439 -27.73 1.61 -4.12
C ARG A 439 -27.37 3.09 -4.34
N MET A 440 -27.67 3.96 -3.37
CA MET A 440 -27.34 5.38 -3.47
C MET A 440 -25.84 5.64 -3.43
N MET A 441 -25.09 4.90 -2.60
CA MET A 441 -23.63 4.91 -2.62
C MET A 441 -23.08 4.46 -3.97
N ALA A 442 -23.62 3.39 -4.55
CA ALA A 442 -23.23 2.90 -5.88
C ALA A 442 -23.51 3.96 -6.96
N GLN A 443 -24.67 4.59 -6.93
CA GLN A 443 -24.99 5.70 -7.83
C GLN A 443 -24.02 6.88 -7.68
N ASN A 444 -23.64 7.23 -6.45
CA ASN A 444 -22.64 8.27 -6.19
C ASN A 444 -21.26 7.89 -6.76
N ALA A 445 -20.83 6.63 -6.63
CA ALA A 445 -19.56 6.12 -7.16
C ALA A 445 -19.49 6.16 -8.70
N LEU A 446 -20.63 6.26 -9.40
CA LEU A 446 -20.70 6.38 -10.86
C LEU A 446 -20.59 7.82 -11.38
N GLN A 447 -20.53 8.83 -10.50
CA GLN A 447 -20.46 10.25 -10.92
C GLN A 447 -19.14 10.56 -11.63
N TYR A 448 -18.02 10.01 -11.16
CA TYR A 448 -16.71 10.20 -11.75
C TYR A 448 -16.42 9.12 -12.78
N LYS A 449 -16.57 9.46 -14.04
CA LYS A 449 -16.31 8.53 -15.14
C LYS A 449 -14.82 8.51 -15.51
N PRO A 450 -14.23 7.32 -15.73
CA PRO A 450 -12.89 7.21 -16.26
C PRO A 450 -12.73 7.98 -17.58
N PRO A 451 -11.62 8.70 -17.80
CA PRO A 451 -11.47 9.64 -18.91
C PRO A 451 -11.08 8.92 -20.21
N LEU A 452 -11.91 7.99 -20.68
CA LEU A 452 -11.74 7.27 -21.94
C LEU A 452 -12.29 8.10 -23.09
N GLY A 453 -11.48 8.27 -24.14
CA GLY A 453 -11.87 8.92 -25.38
C GLY A 453 -12.75 8.03 -26.26
N GLY A 454 -13.43 8.64 -27.25
CA GLY A 454 -14.17 7.90 -28.27
C GLY A 454 -13.26 7.21 -29.30
N LEU A 455 -13.84 6.75 -30.42
CA LEU A 455 -13.18 5.95 -31.47
C LEU A 455 -11.83 6.49 -31.98
N PHE A 456 -11.61 7.79 -31.95
CA PHE A 456 -10.42 8.46 -32.52
C PHE A 456 -9.50 9.11 -31.48
N ARG A 457 -9.81 9.04 -30.17
CA ARG A 457 -9.00 9.65 -29.11
C ARG A 457 -8.78 8.67 -27.98
N ASN A 458 -7.55 8.60 -27.50
CA ASN A 458 -7.19 7.70 -26.40
C ASN A 458 -7.85 8.12 -25.07
N PHE A 459 -7.95 9.43 -24.82
CA PHE A 459 -8.44 10.00 -23.56
C PHE A 459 -9.47 11.11 -23.80
N ALA A 460 -10.39 11.28 -22.87
CA ALA A 460 -11.30 12.42 -22.77
C ALA A 460 -10.63 13.49 -21.92
N LEU A 461 -9.91 14.41 -22.58
CA LEU A 461 -9.19 15.51 -21.94
C LEU A 461 -10.13 16.66 -21.59
N ASP A 462 -9.75 17.46 -20.59
CA ASP A 462 -10.44 18.70 -20.26
C ASP A 462 -10.24 19.73 -21.38
N LYS A 463 -11.33 20.43 -21.76
CA LYS A 463 -11.36 21.21 -23.00
C LYS A 463 -11.15 22.72 -22.82
N LYS A 464 -11.20 23.22 -21.58
CA LYS A 464 -11.23 24.66 -21.29
C LYS A 464 -10.32 25.05 -20.13
N GLY A 465 -9.88 26.32 -20.15
CA GLY A 465 -9.13 26.94 -19.06
C GLY A 465 -7.66 26.50 -18.98
N LEU A 466 -7.04 26.74 -17.83
CA LEU A 466 -5.66 26.37 -17.52
C LEU A 466 -5.44 24.83 -17.47
N GLU A 467 -6.54 24.08 -17.43
CA GLU A 467 -6.54 22.61 -17.35
C GLU A 467 -6.74 21.92 -18.70
N LYS A 468 -6.72 22.73 -19.79
CA LYS A 468 -6.89 22.22 -21.15
C LYS A 468 -5.85 21.15 -21.48
N ASP A 469 -6.29 20.10 -22.19
CA ASP A 469 -5.48 18.97 -22.66
C ASP A 469 -4.86 18.12 -21.53
N THR A 470 -5.33 18.28 -20.28
CA THR A 470 -4.94 17.46 -19.12
C THR A 470 -6.05 16.48 -18.72
N LEU A 471 -5.69 15.54 -17.86
CA LEU A 471 -6.62 14.68 -17.13
C LEU A 471 -6.24 14.58 -15.64
N ASP A 472 -7.25 14.49 -14.77
CA ASP A 472 -7.09 14.38 -13.34
C ASP A 472 -7.01 12.89 -12.93
N LEU A 473 -5.82 12.46 -12.49
CA LEU A 473 -5.59 11.07 -12.08
C LEU A 473 -6.27 10.73 -10.74
N LYS A 474 -6.41 11.69 -9.82
CA LYS A 474 -7.08 11.46 -8.53
C LYS A 474 -8.57 11.26 -8.74
N THR A 475 -9.24 12.26 -9.32
CA THR A 475 -10.70 12.30 -9.41
C THR A 475 -11.24 11.35 -10.47
N LYS A 476 -10.65 11.35 -11.68
CA LYS A 476 -11.14 10.54 -12.80
C LYS A 476 -10.46 9.19 -12.94
N GLY A 477 -9.28 9.00 -12.29
CA GLY A 477 -8.51 7.77 -12.35
C GLY A 477 -8.71 6.87 -11.15
N LEU A 478 -8.35 7.34 -9.96
CA LEU A 478 -8.36 6.55 -8.72
C LEU A 478 -9.72 6.46 -8.05
N THR A 479 -10.48 7.57 -8.00
CA THR A 479 -11.78 7.63 -7.33
C THR A 479 -12.77 6.56 -7.81
N PRO A 480 -12.88 6.21 -9.10
CA PRO A 480 -13.74 5.10 -9.54
C PRO A 480 -13.42 3.76 -8.88
N PHE A 481 -12.14 3.44 -8.67
CA PHE A 481 -11.72 2.23 -7.93
C PHE A 481 -12.02 2.36 -6.45
N VAL A 482 -11.59 3.44 -5.82
CA VAL A 482 -11.77 3.67 -4.38
C VAL A 482 -13.24 3.59 -3.99
N ASP A 483 -14.10 4.32 -4.70
CA ASP A 483 -15.52 4.38 -4.38
C ASP A 483 -16.24 3.09 -4.74
N GLY A 484 -15.95 2.51 -5.91
CA GLY A 484 -16.55 1.23 -6.33
C GLY A 484 -16.22 0.09 -5.38
N ILE A 485 -14.96 -0.05 -5.01
CA ILE A 485 -14.50 -1.08 -4.08
C ILE A 485 -15.03 -0.80 -2.66
N ARG A 486 -15.11 0.47 -2.24
CA ARG A 486 -15.72 0.85 -0.94
C ARG A 486 -17.16 0.38 -0.85
N VAL A 487 -17.98 0.64 -1.87
CA VAL A 487 -19.40 0.21 -1.91
C VAL A 487 -19.49 -1.30 -1.70
N LEU A 488 -18.75 -2.09 -2.48
CA LEU A 488 -18.74 -3.54 -2.36
C LEU A 488 -18.24 -4.01 -0.99
N ALA A 489 -17.17 -3.40 -0.47
CA ALA A 489 -16.58 -3.75 0.80
C ALA A 489 -17.54 -3.51 1.98
N LEU A 490 -18.16 -2.35 2.03
CA LEU A 490 -19.13 -1.99 3.08
C LEU A 490 -20.36 -2.87 3.03
N ALA A 491 -20.90 -3.15 1.83
CA ALA A 491 -22.06 -4.03 1.64
C ALA A 491 -21.79 -5.48 2.12
N HIS A 492 -20.54 -5.95 2.04
CA HIS A 492 -20.16 -7.31 2.43
C HIS A 492 -19.42 -7.38 3.78
N GLY A 493 -19.47 -6.30 4.58
CA GLY A 493 -18.91 -6.28 5.93
C GLY A 493 -17.39 -6.45 5.96
N VAL A 494 -16.67 -5.87 4.98
CA VAL A 494 -15.21 -5.84 4.97
C VAL A 494 -14.73 -4.70 5.87
N GLU A 495 -14.00 -5.03 6.92
CA GLU A 495 -13.55 -4.05 7.92
C GLU A 495 -12.37 -3.19 7.46
N SER A 496 -11.54 -3.68 6.54
CA SER A 496 -10.41 -2.91 6.03
C SER A 496 -10.88 -1.64 5.31
N SER A 497 -10.13 -0.55 5.48
CA SER A 497 -10.34 0.69 4.72
C SER A 497 -9.46 0.77 3.47
N ASN A 498 -8.31 0.09 3.42
CA ASN A 498 -7.38 0.12 2.30
C ASN A 498 -7.97 -0.54 1.04
N THR A 499 -7.87 0.11 -0.10
CA THR A 499 -8.50 -0.33 -1.36
C THR A 499 -7.96 -1.68 -1.83
N SER A 500 -6.66 -1.90 -1.82
CA SER A 500 -6.05 -3.16 -2.24
C SER A 500 -6.41 -4.31 -1.30
N GLU A 501 -6.44 -4.05 0.00
CA GLU A 501 -6.85 -5.04 0.99
C GLU A 501 -8.35 -5.37 0.88
N ARG A 502 -9.20 -4.37 0.61
CA ARG A 502 -10.62 -4.58 0.29
C ARG A 502 -10.79 -5.46 -0.93
N ILE A 503 -10.02 -5.24 -2.01
CA ILE A 503 -10.06 -6.09 -3.21
C ILE A 503 -9.72 -7.54 -2.83
N ARG A 504 -8.60 -7.76 -2.11
CA ARG A 504 -8.17 -9.11 -1.67
C ARG A 504 -9.26 -9.81 -0.85
N GLN A 505 -9.88 -9.11 0.10
CA GLN A 505 -10.95 -9.67 0.93
C GLN A 505 -12.25 -9.90 0.15
N LEU A 506 -12.61 -9.06 -0.80
CA LEU A 506 -13.76 -9.26 -1.68
C LEU A 506 -13.56 -10.47 -2.61
N VAL A 507 -12.35 -10.69 -3.11
CA VAL A 507 -11.99 -11.90 -3.88
C VAL A 507 -12.09 -13.14 -2.99
N SER A 508 -11.53 -13.10 -1.77
CA SER A 508 -11.60 -14.24 -0.85
C SER A 508 -13.05 -14.61 -0.44
N LYS A 509 -13.94 -13.62 -0.42
CA LYS A 509 -15.39 -13.81 -0.17
C LYS A 509 -16.17 -14.22 -1.43
N GLY A 510 -15.55 -14.34 -2.60
CA GLY A 510 -16.21 -14.64 -3.87
C GLY A 510 -17.13 -13.53 -4.40
N VAL A 511 -16.98 -12.30 -3.93
CA VAL A 511 -17.76 -11.13 -4.38
C VAL A 511 -17.23 -10.58 -5.71
N ILE A 512 -15.92 -10.63 -5.89
CA ILE A 512 -15.20 -10.29 -7.11
C ILE A 512 -14.46 -11.54 -7.57
N GLU A 513 -14.47 -11.84 -8.86
CA GLU A 513 -13.67 -12.91 -9.42
C GLU A 513 -12.17 -12.58 -9.28
N ARG A 514 -11.35 -13.61 -9.07
CA ARG A 514 -9.92 -13.42 -8.83
C ARG A 514 -9.23 -12.61 -9.94
N LEU A 515 -9.54 -12.94 -11.20
CA LEU A 515 -8.95 -12.25 -12.36
C LEU A 515 -9.33 -10.78 -12.43
N ASP A 516 -10.58 -10.44 -12.10
CA ASP A 516 -11.02 -9.05 -12.05
C ASP A 516 -10.38 -8.31 -10.87
N GLY A 517 -10.27 -8.97 -9.71
CA GLY A 517 -9.62 -8.41 -8.54
C GLY A 517 -8.14 -8.07 -8.78
N ASP A 518 -7.40 -9.00 -9.39
CA ASP A 518 -6.00 -8.78 -9.78
C ASP A 518 -5.88 -7.61 -10.78
N ALA A 519 -6.74 -7.58 -11.81
CA ALA A 519 -6.75 -6.50 -12.81
C ALA A 519 -7.13 -5.12 -12.21
N TYR A 520 -8.06 -5.07 -11.26
CA TYR A 520 -8.42 -3.82 -10.57
C TYR A 520 -7.27 -3.31 -9.68
N ALA A 521 -6.62 -4.22 -8.96
CA ALA A 521 -5.47 -3.86 -8.11
C ALA A 521 -4.30 -3.33 -8.95
N GLU A 522 -3.91 -4.03 -10.02
CA GLU A 522 -2.83 -3.60 -10.93
C GLU A 522 -3.14 -2.23 -11.57
N ALA A 523 -4.36 -2.05 -12.07
CA ALA A 523 -4.79 -0.79 -12.67
C ALA A 523 -4.75 0.37 -11.67
N TYR A 524 -5.26 0.15 -10.45
CA TYR A 524 -5.22 1.11 -9.36
C TYR A 524 -3.78 1.49 -9.00
N HIS A 525 -2.90 0.50 -8.83
CA HIS A 525 -1.50 0.71 -8.49
C HIS A 525 -0.74 1.45 -9.58
N PHE A 526 -1.01 1.15 -10.85
CA PHE A 526 -0.36 1.84 -11.96
C PHE A 526 -0.75 3.33 -11.99
N ILE A 527 -2.04 3.66 -11.87
CA ILE A 527 -2.50 5.07 -11.84
C ILE A 527 -1.88 5.80 -10.64
N GLN A 528 -1.80 5.14 -9.48
CA GLN A 528 -1.19 5.71 -8.28
C GLN A 528 0.31 5.98 -8.48
N LEU A 529 1.03 5.07 -9.15
CA LEU A 529 2.45 5.23 -9.47
C LEU A 529 2.68 6.44 -10.40
N ILE A 530 1.94 6.55 -11.49
CA ILE A 530 2.02 7.71 -12.40
C ILE A 530 1.75 9.02 -11.67
N ARG A 531 0.75 9.03 -10.77
CA ARG A 531 0.46 10.20 -9.94
C ARG A 531 1.63 10.59 -9.04
N MET A 532 2.29 9.62 -8.39
CA MET A 532 3.45 9.86 -7.54
C MET A 532 4.65 10.38 -8.34
N GLN A 533 4.92 9.81 -9.50
CA GLN A 533 5.97 10.27 -10.41
C GLN A 533 5.73 11.71 -10.86
N GLN A 534 4.47 12.06 -11.15
CA GLN A 534 4.08 13.44 -11.50
C GLN A 534 4.35 14.40 -10.33
N HIS A 535 3.96 14.04 -9.10
CA HIS A 535 4.25 14.86 -7.93
C HIS A 535 5.77 15.04 -7.71
N GLN A 536 6.55 13.98 -7.91
CA GLN A 536 8.02 14.04 -7.84
C GLN A 536 8.61 15.00 -8.88
N GLN A 537 8.11 14.94 -10.11
CA GLN A 537 8.56 15.84 -11.18
C GLN A 537 8.18 17.29 -10.91
N GLN A 538 6.97 17.53 -10.39
CA GLN A 538 6.54 18.88 -9.99
C GLN A 538 7.42 19.43 -8.86
N ALA A 539 7.73 18.60 -7.86
CA ALA A 539 8.64 18.99 -6.77
C ALA A 539 10.04 19.38 -7.27
N LYS A 540 10.62 18.57 -8.17
CA LYS A 540 11.94 18.84 -8.76
C LYS A 540 11.99 20.14 -9.57
N ASN A 541 10.87 20.52 -10.17
CA ASN A 541 10.74 21.73 -10.99
C ASN A 541 10.15 22.92 -10.21
N GLU A 542 10.00 22.81 -8.89
CA GLU A 542 9.41 23.83 -8.01
C GLU A 542 8.01 24.29 -8.46
N LEU A 543 7.25 23.38 -9.07
CA LEU A 543 5.89 23.64 -9.54
C LEU A 543 4.86 23.36 -8.44
N ALA A 544 3.72 24.04 -8.52
CA ALA A 544 2.59 23.75 -7.64
C ALA A 544 2.06 22.33 -7.87
N TYR A 545 1.74 21.63 -6.77
CA TYR A 545 1.24 20.25 -6.84
C TYR A 545 -0.12 20.17 -7.49
N SER A 546 -0.23 19.25 -8.44
CA SER A 546 -1.46 18.94 -9.15
C SER A 546 -1.57 17.45 -9.41
N ASN A 547 -2.79 16.91 -9.32
CA ASN A 547 -3.08 15.54 -9.72
C ASN A 547 -3.29 15.39 -11.24
N ARG A 548 -3.00 16.44 -11.99
CA ARG A 548 -3.24 16.50 -13.44
C ARG A 548 -1.97 16.18 -14.21
N ILE A 549 -2.14 15.43 -15.28
CA ILE A 549 -1.07 15.10 -16.21
C ILE A 549 -1.46 15.50 -17.63
N TYR A 550 -0.45 15.73 -18.46
CA TYR A 550 -0.57 15.79 -19.90
C TYR A 550 -0.28 14.38 -20.47
N PRO A 551 -1.29 13.64 -20.94
CA PRO A 551 -1.06 12.27 -21.41
C PRO A 551 -0.08 12.17 -22.58
N ASP A 552 0.10 13.28 -23.33
CA ASP A 552 1.03 13.34 -24.45
C ASP A 552 2.50 13.40 -24.02
N GLU A 553 2.78 13.76 -22.76
CA GLU A 553 4.11 13.72 -22.16
C GLU A 553 4.50 12.30 -21.69
N LEU A 554 3.52 11.41 -21.53
CA LEU A 554 3.79 10.02 -21.19
C LEU A 554 4.40 9.30 -22.40
N ASN A 555 5.31 8.37 -22.14
CA ASN A 555 5.79 7.46 -23.18
C ASN A 555 4.65 6.57 -23.73
N HIS A 556 4.86 5.96 -24.89
CA HIS A 556 3.82 5.16 -25.55
C HIS A 556 3.30 3.99 -24.72
N LEU A 557 4.16 3.39 -23.90
CA LEU A 557 3.80 2.25 -23.09
C LEU A 557 2.91 2.68 -21.92
N ASP A 558 3.35 3.66 -21.13
CA ASP A 558 2.59 4.18 -19.99
C ASP A 558 1.23 4.71 -20.42
N ARG A 559 1.15 5.39 -21.56
CA ARG A 559 -0.10 5.86 -22.15
C ARG A 559 -1.08 4.71 -22.45
N ARG A 560 -0.58 3.57 -22.91
CA ARG A 560 -1.41 2.39 -23.19
C ARG A 560 -1.87 1.69 -21.92
N ILE A 561 -0.97 1.51 -20.96
CA ILE A 561 -1.30 0.90 -19.67
C ILE A 561 -2.31 1.79 -18.94
N LEU A 562 -2.12 3.11 -18.94
CA LEU A 562 -3.04 4.05 -18.33
C LEU A 562 -4.45 3.97 -18.96
N ARG A 563 -4.52 3.86 -20.29
CA ARG A 563 -5.81 3.67 -20.99
C ARG A 563 -6.48 2.36 -20.59
N GLU A 564 -5.71 1.27 -20.47
CA GLU A 564 -6.25 -0.01 -20.04
C GLU A 564 -6.68 0.02 -18.57
N SER A 565 -5.93 0.70 -17.71
CA SER A 565 -6.30 0.92 -16.31
C SER A 565 -7.65 1.65 -16.21
N PHE A 566 -7.90 2.65 -17.04
CA PHE A 566 -9.22 3.31 -17.08
C PHE A 566 -10.34 2.41 -17.61
N ARG A 567 -10.04 1.44 -18.48
CA ARG A 567 -11.02 0.43 -18.89
C ARG A 567 -11.39 -0.50 -17.74
N GLN A 568 -10.42 -0.89 -16.90
CA GLN A 568 -10.71 -1.67 -15.69
C GLN A 568 -11.61 -0.88 -14.72
N ALA A 569 -11.37 0.42 -14.55
CA ALA A 569 -12.27 1.28 -13.77
C ALA A 569 -13.69 1.33 -14.36
N GLN A 570 -13.81 1.42 -15.69
CA GLN A 570 -15.11 1.36 -16.37
C GLN A 570 -15.83 0.01 -16.18
N ARG A 571 -15.08 -1.10 -16.22
CA ARG A 571 -15.61 -2.45 -15.96
C ARG A 571 -16.14 -2.57 -14.53
N LEU A 572 -15.40 -2.09 -13.55
CA LEU A 572 -15.85 -2.05 -12.16
C LEU A 572 -17.15 -1.25 -12.03
N GLN A 573 -17.22 -0.06 -12.67
CA GLN A 573 -18.44 0.74 -12.66
C GLN A 573 -19.62 0.05 -13.36
N ALA A 574 -19.38 -0.66 -14.47
CA ALA A 574 -20.42 -1.46 -15.14
C ALA A 574 -20.91 -2.62 -14.25
N SER A 575 -20.03 -3.28 -13.52
CA SER A 575 -20.39 -4.30 -12.54
C SER A 575 -21.29 -3.75 -11.43
N LEU A 576 -20.98 -2.54 -10.92
CA LEU A 576 -21.84 -1.86 -9.93
C LEU A 576 -23.22 -1.52 -10.53
N THR A 577 -23.26 -0.97 -11.75
CA THR A 577 -24.50 -0.67 -12.46
C THR A 577 -25.40 -1.90 -12.57
N PHE A 578 -24.83 -3.03 -12.97
CA PHE A 578 -25.55 -4.29 -13.06
C PHE A 578 -26.03 -4.79 -11.69
N ARG A 579 -25.14 -4.82 -10.70
CA ARG A 579 -25.45 -5.35 -9.35
C ARG A 579 -26.54 -4.56 -8.63
N TYR A 580 -26.52 -3.24 -8.74
CA TYR A 580 -27.45 -2.34 -8.04
C TYR A 580 -28.60 -1.85 -8.93
N GLN A 581 -28.73 -2.35 -10.16
CA GLN A 581 -29.80 -2.01 -11.13
C GLN A 581 -29.92 -0.49 -11.33
N LEU A 582 -28.79 0.17 -11.66
CA LEU A 582 -28.66 1.63 -11.85
C LEU A 582 -28.78 2.02 -13.33
#